data_ac0dae18f4822a1bea26dc6eff1250d7
#
_entry.id   ac0dae18f4822a1bea26dc6eff1250d7
#
_cell.length_a   1.000
_cell.length_b   1.000
_cell.length_c   1.000
_cell.angle_alpha   90.00
_cell.angle_beta   90.00
_cell.angle_gamma   90.00
#
_symmetry.space_group_name_H-M   'P 1'
#
loop_
_entity.id
_entity.type
_entity.pdbx_description
1 polymer ?
#
loop_
_entity_poly.entity_id
_entity_poly.type
_entity_poly.pdbx_seq_one_letter_code
_entity_poly.pdbx_strand_id
1 'polypeptide(L)'
;MAKLAVAQMVSGESVDTNLETVECLVEEAANSGAHLLLLPENFALLDSRALIDLARDEVKTRRIHNLLSLLAKKYSLWIVAGSVPVLTQGSGETKDKVWASCLVFDSQGALKASYNKIHLFDVDVADAHAAYRESDFIQAGSDLVTVDTPFGCIGLAICYDLRFPEQFQRLRQMGAEIITVPSAFTYVTGEAHWEVLLRARAIENQCYVLAANQGGEHSPSRKSWGHSMIVDPWGEILAVKEVAGEGLVLADIDLKGVQDRRDAMPVMQHRAKAGF
;
A
#
# COMPACT_ATOMS: atom_id res chain seq x y z
N MET A 1 -21.78 -2.91 6.43
CA MET A 1 -20.82 -1.92 5.88
C MET A 1 -19.63 -1.86 6.82
N ALA A 2 -18.42 -1.74 6.31
CA ALA A 2 -17.20 -1.57 7.09
C ALA A 2 -16.55 -0.23 6.73
N LYS A 3 -16.11 0.53 7.74
CA LYS A 3 -15.40 1.79 7.54
C LYS A 3 -13.91 1.51 7.44
N LEU A 4 -13.30 1.89 6.33
CA LEU A 4 -11.87 1.71 6.08
C LEU A 4 -11.19 3.07 5.99
N ALA A 5 -9.95 3.13 6.48
CA ALA A 5 -9.12 4.32 6.51
C ALA A 5 -7.86 4.14 5.67
N VAL A 6 -7.44 5.23 5.05
CA VAL A 6 -6.20 5.33 4.28
C VAL A 6 -5.40 6.52 4.78
N ALA A 7 -4.14 6.30 5.13
CA ALA A 7 -3.25 7.34 5.62
C ALA A 7 -2.48 8.01 4.48
N GLN A 8 -2.27 9.31 4.61
CA GLN A 8 -1.23 10.06 3.91
C GLN A 8 -0.17 10.47 4.92
N MET A 9 1.10 10.29 4.59
CA MET A 9 2.22 10.67 5.44
C MET A 9 3.25 11.51 4.67
N VAL A 10 4.12 12.18 5.40
CA VAL A 10 5.30 12.86 4.88
C VAL A 10 6.53 12.27 5.59
N SER A 11 6.79 10.99 5.35
CA SER A 11 7.89 10.30 6.00
C SER A 11 9.24 10.89 5.60
N GLY A 12 10.12 11.05 6.58
CA GLY A 12 11.48 11.55 6.40
C GLY A 12 12.54 10.50 6.72
N GLU A 13 13.73 10.98 7.08
CA GLU A 13 14.90 10.17 7.42
C GLU A 13 14.90 9.70 8.89
N SER A 14 14.00 10.22 9.74
CA SER A 14 13.88 9.83 11.15
C SER A 14 12.83 8.76 11.36
N VAL A 15 13.27 7.54 11.66
CA VAL A 15 12.37 6.41 11.98
C VAL A 15 11.50 6.76 13.19
N ASP A 16 12.07 7.39 14.23
CA ASP A 16 11.33 7.75 15.45
C ASP A 16 10.16 8.67 15.15
N THR A 17 10.40 9.77 14.46
CA THR A 17 9.36 10.74 14.08
C THR A 17 8.28 10.10 13.19
N ASN A 18 8.69 9.27 12.22
CA ASN A 18 7.74 8.60 11.34
C ASN A 18 6.85 7.62 12.12
N LEU A 19 7.41 6.88 13.09
CA LEU A 19 6.63 5.96 13.92
C LEU A 19 5.70 6.69 14.90
N GLU A 20 6.11 7.84 15.46
CA GLU A 20 5.22 8.72 16.23
C GLU A 20 4.02 9.18 15.39
N THR A 21 4.25 9.57 14.12
CA THR A 21 3.16 9.88 13.19
C THR A 21 2.24 8.68 12.95
N VAL A 22 2.81 7.48 12.80
CA VAL A 22 1.99 6.24 12.68
C VAL A 22 1.10 6.03 13.89
N GLU A 23 1.63 6.20 15.11
CA GLU A 23 0.83 6.08 16.35
C GLU A 23 -0.35 7.05 16.36
N CYS A 24 -0.12 8.32 16.02
CA CYS A 24 -1.16 9.34 15.94
C CYS A 24 -2.24 8.97 14.90
N LEU A 25 -1.83 8.55 13.69
CA LEU A 25 -2.77 8.19 12.62
C LEU A 25 -3.58 6.93 12.94
N VAL A 26 -2.97 5.94 13.61
CA VAL A 26 -3.67 4.73 14.08
C VAL A 26 -4.74 5.10 15.13
N GLU A 27 -4.37 5.96 16.08
CA GLU A 27 -5.32 6.44 17.10
C GLU A 27 -6.47 7.23 16.48
N GLU A 28 -6.17 8.15 15.54
CA GLU A 28 -7.18 8.94 14.84
C GLU A 28 -8.13 8.03 14.01
N ALA A 29 -7.59 7.03 13.30
CA ALA A 29 -8.38 6.07 12.54
C ALA A 29 -9.34 5.29 13.45
N ALA A 30 -8.84 4.79 14.57
CA ALA A 30 -9.65 4.05 15.54
C ALA A 30 -10.75 4.94 16.16
N ASN A 31 -10.42 6.16 16.57
CA ASN A 31 -11.38 7.13 17.12
C ASN A 31 -12.44 7.55 16.09
N SER A 32 -12.12 7.48 14.79
CA SER A 32 -13.06 7.71 13.69
C SER A 32 -13.92 6.49 13.35
N GLY A 33 -13.74 5.39 14.08
CA GLY A 33 -14.51 4.14 13.93
C GLY A 33 -14.05 3.31 12.72
N ALA A 34 -12.81 3.46 12.26
CA ALA A 34 -12.25 2.61 11.22
C ALA A 34 -12.05 1.17 11.74
N HIS A 35 -12.24 0.20 10.84
CA HIS A 35 -11.98 -1.21 11.10
C HIS A 35 -10.63 -1.67 10.52
N LEU A 36 -10.11 -0.93 9.54
CA LEU A 36 -8.81 -1.15 8.91
C LEU A 36 -8.17 0.18 8.57
N LEU A 37 -6.84 0.25 8.73
CA LEU A 37 -6.01 1.36 8.28
C LEU A 37 -4.95 0.85 7.29
N LEU A 38 -4.82 1.53 6.15
CA LEU A 38 -3.72 1.36 5.20
C LEU A 38 -2.68 2.48 5.40
N LEU A 39 -1.43 2.12 5.70
CA LEU A 39 -0.27 3.02 5.73
C LEU A 39 0.40 3.10 4.35
N PRO A 40 1.09 4.20 3.99
CA PRO A 40 1.76 4.34 2.70
C PRO A 40 3.07 3.52 2.60
N GLU A 41 3.60 3.38 1.39
CA GLU A 41 4.92 2.82 1.14
C GLU A 41 6.00 3.63 1.88
N ASN A 42 7.01 2.94 2.42
CA ASN A 42 8.13 3.56 3.15
C ASN A 42 7.70 4.43 4.34
N PHE A 43 6.58 4.09 4.98
CA PHE A 43 6.05 4.87 6.10
C PHE A 43 7.04 5.04 7.26
N ALA A 44 7.90 4.03 7.50
CA ALA A 44 8.87 4.07 8.59
C ALA A 44 10.16 4.84 8.23
N LEU A 45 10.54 4.86 6.94
CA LEU A 45 11.76 5.51 6.48
C LEU A 45 11.70 5.76 4.97
N LEU A 46 11.81 7.01 4.55
CA LEU A 46 11.87 7.39 3.14
C LEU A 46 13.30 7.79 2.72
N ASP A 47 14.25 6.89 2.96
CA ASP A 47 15.64 6.96 2.49
C ASP A 47 16.10 5.58 1.99
N SER A 48 16.26 5.44 0.67
CA SER A 48 16.66 4.17 0.05
C SER A 48 18.01 3.65 0.52
N ARG A 49 18.94 4.55 0.92
CA ARG A 49 20.30 4.18 1.35
C ARG A 49 20.32 3.56 2.74
N ALA A 50 19.39 3.95 3.59
CA ALA A 50 19.31 3.48 4.97
C ALA A 50 18.37 2.26 5.16
N LEU A 51 17.68 1.80 4.10
CA LEU A 51 16.76 0.66 4.19
C LEU A 51 17.42 -0.63 4.67
N ILE A 52 18.65 -0.90 4.23
CA ILE A 52 19.38 -2.12 4.63
C ILE A 52 19.72 -2.07 6.11
N ASP A 53 20.16 -0.93 6.62
CA ASP A 53 20.52 -0.79 8.03
C ASP A 53 19.26 -0.83 8.91
N LEU A 54 18.14 -0.24 8.46
CA LEU A 54 16.86 -0.38 9.14
C LEU A 54 16.41 -1.84 9.18
N ALA A 55 16.55 -2.59 8.08
CA ALA A 55 16.20 -4.01 8.05
C ALA A 55 17.07 -4.85 8.98
N ARG A 56 18.37 -4.53 9.09
CA ARG A 56 19.30 -5.19 10.04
C ARG A 56 18.95 -4.90 11.51
N ASP A 57 18.54 -3.66 11.78
CA ASP A 57 18.06 -3.30 13.10
C ASP A 57 16.73 -4.00 13.42
N GLU A 58 15.81 -4.07 12.45
CA GLU A 58 14.51 -4.73 12.61
C GLU A 58 14.65 -6.24 12.89
N VAL A 59 15.64 -6.93 12.32
CA VAL A 59 15.95 -8.32 12.66
C VAL A 59 16.30 -8.49 14.15
N LYS A 60 16.97 -7.51 14.75
CA LYS A 60 17.41 -7.56 16.15
C LYS A 60 16.31 -7.11 17.11
N THR A 61 15.65 -6.02 16.78
CA THR A 61 14.73 -5.31 17.69
C THR A 61 13.27 -5.65 17.47
N ARG A 62 12.90 -5.99 16.23
CA ARG A 62 11.50 -6.13 15.77
C ARG A 62 10.65 -4.90 16.13
N ARG A 63 11.26 -3.73 16.13
CA ARG A 63 10.64 -2.50 16.64
C ARG A 63 9.37 -2.14 15.87
N ILE A 64 9.46 -2.09 14.53
CA ILE A 64 8.32 -1.74 13.66
C ILE A 64 7.24 -2.82 13.79
N HIS A 65 7.62 -4.09 13.68
CA HIS A 65 6.69 -5.21 13.81
C HIS A 65 5.94 -5.19 15.16
N ASN A 66 6.69 -5.03 16.27
CA ASN A 66 6.10 -5.04 17.61
C ASN A 66 5.19 -3.84 17.84
N LEU A 67 5.57 -2.64 17.33
CA LEU A 67 4.72 -1.46 17.39
C LEU A 67 3.41 -1.67 16.65
N LEU A 68 3.45 -2.13 15.40
CA LEU A 68 2.25 -2.36 14.59
C LEU A 68 1.33 -3.42 15.22
N SER A 69 1.91 -4.53 15.69
CA SER A 69 1.17 -5.57 16.43
C SER A 69 0.50 -5.02 17.68
N LEU A 70 1.22 -4.22 18.47
CA LEU A 70 0.70 -3.59 19.68
C LEU A 70 -0.45 -2.62 19.38
N LEU A 71 -0.27 -1.75 18.37
CA LEU A 71 -1.28 -0.77 17.97
C LEU A 71 -2.53 -1.44 17.41
N ALA A 72 -2.37 -2.45 16.54
CA ALA A 72 -3.48 -3.23 16.00
C ALA A 72 -4.32 -3.86 17.13
N LYS A 73 -3.65 -4.45 18.11
CA LYS A 73 -4.32 -5.05 19.29
C LYS A 73 -4.95 -4.00 20.21
N LYS A 74 -4.22 -2.92 20.52
CA LYS A 74 -4.68 -1.85 21.43
C LYS A 74 -5.97 -1.22 20.94
N TYR A 75 -6.05 -0.96 19.63
CA TYR A 75 -7.19 -0.28 19.03
C TYR A 75 -8.19 -1.23 18.34
N SER A 76 -7.97 -2.54 18.42
CA SER A 76 -8.79 -3.55 17.71
C SER A 76 -8.94 -3.25 16.23
N LEU A 77 -7.87 -2.75 15.59
CA LEU A 77 -7.82 -2.25 14.22
C LEU A 77 -6.96 -3.16 13.35
N TRP A 78 -7.44 -3.55 12.17
CA TRP A 78 -6.58 -4.16 11.18
C TRP A 78 -5.63 -3.12 10.59
N ILE A 79 -4.35 -3.48 10.42
CA ILE A 79 -3.35 -2.58 9.85
C ILE A 79 -2.69 -3.25 8.63
N VAL A 80 -2.81 -2.59 7.48
CA VAL A 80 -2.03 -2.91 6.28
C VAL A 80 -0.84 -1.96 6.25
N ALA A 81 0.32 -2.48 6.62
CA ALA A 81 1.54 -1.71 6.85
C ALA A 81 2.33 -1.54 5.53
N GLY A 82 1.90 -0.63 4.72
CA GLY A 82 2.49 -0.09 3.49
C GLY A 82 3.68 -0.85 2.93
N SER A 83 4.90 -0.46 3.30
CA SER A 83 6.09 -1.28 3.12
C SER A 83 7.09 -1.12 4.26
N VAL A 84 7.66 -2.25 4.67
CA VAL A 84 8.76 -2.36 5.64
C VAL A 84 9.92 -3.07 4.96
N PRO A 85 11.18 -2.62 5.14
CA PRO A 85 12.33 -3.33 4.60
C PRO A 85 12.58 -4.62 5.39
N VAL A 86 12.62 -5.76 4.70
CA VAL A 86 12.91 -7.08 5.26
C VAL A 86 14.16 -7.63 4.60
N LEU A 87 15.17 -8.06 5.40
CA LEU A 87 16.41 -8.62 4.85
C LEU A 87 16.11 -9.84 3.99
N THR A 88 16.72 -9.89 2.81
CA THR A 88 16.76 -11.10 2.00
C THR A 88 17.75 -12.09 2.63
N GLN A 89 17.43 -13.39 2.58
CA GLN A 89 18.38 -14.41 2.94
C GLN A 89 19.41 -14.55 1.80
N GLY A 90 20.45 -13.70 1.82
CA GLY A 90 21.47 -13.68 0.78
C GLY A 90 22.36 -14.93 0.80
N SER A 91 22.56 -15.54 -0.36
CA SER A 91 23.64 -16.50 -0.59
C SER A 91 24.93 -15.74 -0.96
N GLY A 92 25.67 -15.33 0.00
CA GLY A 92 27.13 -15.20 0.11
C GLY A 92 27.93 -14.24 -0.76
N GLU A 93 27.52 -13.73 -1.92
CA GLU A 93 28.39 -12.89 -2.80
C GLU A 93 27.72 -11.64 -3.39
N THR A 94 26.43 -11.45 -3.20
CA THR A 94 25.74 -10.24 -3.64
C THR A 94 25.58 -9.25 -2.49
N LYS A 95 25.65 -7.93 -2.80
CA LYS A 95 25.30 -6.88 -1.81
C LYS A 95 23.98 -7.25 -1.14
N ASP A 96 23.92 -7.14 0.18
CA ASP A 96 22.68 -7.32 0.91
C ASP A 96 21.59 -6.45 0.27
N LYS A 97 20.45 -7.05 -0.01
CA LYS A 97 19.23 -6.34 -0.46
C LYS A 97 18.12 -6.59 0.54
N VAL A 98 17.08 -5.79 0.44
CA VAL A 98 15.86 -5.97 1.20
C VAL A 98 14.68 -6.25 0.28
N TRP A 99 13.66 -6.92 0.77
CA TRP A 99 12.33 -6.85 0.18
C TRP A 99 11.61 -5.63 0.72
N ALA A 100 10.87 -4.92 -0.13
CA ALA A 100 9.84 -3.98 0.29
C ALA A 100 8.58 -4.79 0.60
N SER A 101 8.33 -5.06 1.89
CA SER A 101 7.29 -5.99 2.33
C SER A 101 6.08 -5.27 2.91
N CYS A 102 4.90 -5.48 2.34
CA CYS A 102 3.64 -5.08 2.94
C CYS A 102 3.22 -6.14 3.97
N LEU A 103 3.05 -5.74 5.22
CA LEU A 103 2.65 -6.61 6.31
C LEU A 103 1.19 -6.36 6.70
N VAL A 104 0.42 -7.40 6.94
CA VAL A 104 -0.98 -7.28 7.37
C VAL A 104 -1.17 -7.84 8.77
N PHE A 105 -1.57 -6.99 9.70
CA PHE A 105 -1.89 -7.37 11.08
C PHE A 105 -3.40 -7.37 11.30
N ASP A 106 -3.91 -8.39 11.96
CA ASP A 106 -5.32 -8.43 12.39
C ASP A 106 -5.54 -7.60 13.67
N SER A 107 -6.81 -7.45 14.06
CA SER A 107 -7.23 -6.73 15.27
C SER A 107 -6.75 -7.34 16.60
N GLN A 108 -6.10 -8.50 16.57
CA GLN A 108 -5.44 -9.11 17.73
C GLN A 108 -3.92 -8.90 17.71
N GLY A 109 -3.41 -8.20 16.70
CA GLY A 109 -1.99 -7.95 16.49
C GLY A 109 -1.23 -9.12 15.87
N ALA A 110 -1.93 -10.14 15.35
CA ALA A 110 -1.29 -11.26 14.68
C ALA A 110 -0.98 -10.91 13.22
N LEU A 111 0.23 -11.23 12.76
CA LEU A 111 0.61 -11.12 11.34
C LEU A 111 -0.14 -12.17 10.52
N LYS A 112 -0.96 -11.73 9.58
CA LYS A 112 -1.82 -12.57 8.74
C LYS A 112 -1.26 -12.81 7.35
N ALA A 113 -0.56 -11.82 6.79
CA ALA A 113 0.02 -11.91 5.46
C ALA A 113 1.26 -11.01 5.34
N SER A 114 2.12 -11.37 4.40
CA SER A 114 3.26 -10.56 3.96
C SER A 114 3.37 -10.66 2.44
N TYR A 115 3.47 -9.52 1.77
CA TYR A 115 3.65 -9.40 0.32
C TYR A 115 4.94 -8.65 0.02
N ASN A 116 5.79 -9.21 -0.82
CA ASN A 116 7.02 -8.56 -1.29
C ASN A 116 6.77 -7.93 -2.66
N LYS A 117 7.04 -6.64 -2.80
CA LYS A 117 6.86 -5.86 -4.04
C LYS A 117 7.49 -6.59 -5.23
N ILE A 118 6.70 -6.81 -6.28
CA ILE A 118 7.12 -7.55 -7.48
C ILE A 118 7.81 -6.60 -8.47
N HIS A 119 7.18 -5.45 -8.77
CA HIS A 119 7.68 -4.53 -9.78
C HIS A 119 8.46 -3.39 -9.15
N LEU A 120 9.74 -3.27 -9.49
CA LEU A 120 10.65 -2.27 -8.95
C LEU A 120 10.69 -1.02 -9.83
N PHE A 121 10.80 0.15 -9.19
CA PHE A 121 10.77 1.45 -9.84
C PHE A 121 12.16 1.84 -10.37
N ASP A 122 12.55 1.24 -11.51
CA ASP A 122 13.79 1.55 -12.22
C ASP A 122 13.45 2.39 -13.45
N VAL A 123 13.47 3.71 -13.30
CA VAL A 123 12.99 4.64 -14.32
C VAL A 123 13.80 5.92 -14.34
N ASP A 124 13.76 6.61 -15.47
CA ASP A 124 14.22 7.98 -15.64
C ASP A 124 12.99 8.89 -15.70
N VAL A 125 12.89 9.85 -14.77
CA VAL A 125 11.74 10.76 -14.62
C VAL A 125 12.24 12.20 -14.73
N ALA A 126 11.46 13.05 -15.39
CA ALA A 126 11.78 14.47 -15.52
C ALA A 126 11.43 15.24 -14.22
N ASP A 127 12.06 14.87 -13.10
CA ASP A 127 11.97 15.56 -11.81
C ASP A 127 13.38 15.89 -11.27
N ALA A 128 13.45 16.47 -10.07
CA ALA A 128 14.73 16.90 -9.46
C ALA A 128 15.66 15.71 -9.10
N HIS A 129 15.13 14.49 -9.02
CA HIS A 129 15.91 13.27 -8.73
C HIS A 129 16.44 12.61 -10.02
N ALA A 130 15.81 12.89 -11.15
CA ALA A 130 16.14 12.46 -12.52
C ALA A 130 16.12 10.95 -12.78
N ALA A 131 16.67 10.11 -11.91
CA ALA A 131 16.76 8.66 -12.10
C ALA A 131 16.50 7.90 -10.81
N TYR A 132 15.67 6.88 -10.88
CA TYR A 132 15.37 5.97 -9.78
C TYR A 132 15.86 4.58 -10.16
N ARG A 133 16.54 3.90 -9.25
CA ARG A 133 17.06 2.54 -9.39
C ARG A 133 16.76 1.77 -8.11
N GLU A 134 15.48 1.41 -7.95
CA GLU A 134 15.00 0.70 -6.76
C GLU A 134 15.67 -0.67 -6.64
N SER A 135 15.97 -1.31 -7.77
CA SER A 135 16.66 -2.59 -7.83
C SER A 135 18.08 -2.59 -7.27
N ASP A 136 18.71 -1.42 -7.08
CA ASP A 136 20.03 -1.35 -6.44
C ASP A 136 19.99 -1.79 -4.97
N PHE A 137 18.85 -1.58 -4.28
CA PHE A 137 18.67 -1.83 -2.84
C PHE A 137 17.60 -2.89 -2.55
N ILE A 138 16.61 -3.02 -3.43
CA ILE A 138 15.45 -3.89 -3.24
C ILE A 138 15.53 -5.08 -4.18
N GLN A 139 15.17 -6.25 -3.65
CA GLN A 139 14.96 -7.47 -4.43
C GLN A 139 13.50 -7.60 -4.78
N ALA A 140 13.19 -7.91 -6.05
CA ALA A 140 11.84 -8.18 -6.47
C ALA A 140 11.27 -9.44 -5.81
N GLY A 141 10.00 -9.38 -5.39
CA GLY A 141 9.21 -10.53 -5.02
C GLY A 141 8.74 -11.33 -6.24
N SER A 142 8.04 -12.44 -6.00
CA SER A 142 7.52 -13.33 -7.05
C SER A 142 6.06 -13.71 -6.86
N ASP A 143 5.55 -13.61 -5.65
CA ASP A 143 4.27 -14.21 -5.29
C ASP A 143 3.18 -13.16 -5.12
N LEU A 144 2.02 -13.42 -5.71
CA LEU A 144 0.81 -12.66 -5.46
C LEU A 144 0.20 -13.08 -4.14
N VAL A 145 -0.30 -12.13 -3.37
CA VAL A 145 -0.85 -12.39 -2.05
C VAL A 145 -2.24 -11.78 -1.92
N THR A 146 -3.18 -12.61 -1.45
CA THR A 146 -4.47 -12.17 -0.94
C THR A 146 -4.62 -12.59 0.52
N VAL A 147 -5.43 -11.87 1.28
CA VAL A 147 -5.72 -12.17 2.68
C VAL A 147 -7.20 -11.99 2.98
N ASP A 148 -7.81 -13.00 3.60
CA ASP A 148 -9.19 -12.93 4.05
C ASP A 148 -9.29 -12.09 5.33
N THR A 149 -10.23 -11.17 5.33
CA THR A 149 -10.54 -10.29 6.46
C THR A 149 -12.03 -10.28 6.74
N PRO A 150 -12.49 -9.80 7.90
CA PRO A 150 -13.92 -9.60 8.16
C PRO A 150 -14.61 -8.63 7.17
N PHE A 151 -13.83 -7.90 6.39
CA PHE A 151 -14.31 -6.87 5.45
C PHE A 151 -14.23 -7.32 3.99
N GLY A 152 -13.87 -8.58 3.72
CA GLY A 152 -13.65 -9.16 2.41
C GLY A 152 -12.21 -9.59 2.15
N CYS A 153 -11.98 -10.19 1.01
CA CYS A 153 -10.67 -10.63 0.56
C CYS A 153 -9.87 -9.42 0.02
N ILE A 154 -8.70 -9.16 0.60
CA ILE A 154 -7.81 -8.06 0.22
C ILE A 154 -6.67 -8.58 -0.63
N GLY A 155 -6.49 -8.02 -1.83
CA GLY A 155 -5.31 -8.20 -2.68
C GLY A 155 -4.23 -7.17 -2.36
N LEU A 156 -2.97 -7.58 -2.29
CA LEU A 156 -1.85 -6.72 -1.93
C LEU A 156 -1.04 -6.32 -3.16
N ALA A 157 -0.79 -5.03 -3.31
CA ALA A 157 0.10 -4.44 -4.30
C ALA A 157 0.86 -3.27 -3.64
N ILE A 158 2.00 -2.85 -4.21
CA ILE A 158 2.79 -1.71 -3.72
C ILE A 158 3.18 -0.82 -4.90
N CYS A 159 2.76 0.45 -4.88
CA CYS A 159 3.28 1.56 -5.67
C CYS A 159 3.40 1.25 -7.18
N TYR A 160 4.60 0.91 -7.66
CA TYR A 160 4.88 0.68 -9.08
C TYR A 160 4.09 -0.49 -9.67
N ASP A 161 3.64 -1.45 -8.83
CA ASP A 161 2.73 -2.53 -9.23
C ASP A 161 1.45 -1.98 -9.89
N LEU A 162 1.03 -0.76 -9.52
CA LEU A 162 -0.14 -0.09 -10.10
C LEU A 162 -0.10 0.01 -11.64
N ARG A 163 1.09 -0.02 -12.24
CA ARG A 163 1.27 0.08 -13.70
C ARG A 163 1.09 -1.25 -14.44
N PHE A 164 0.95 -2.36 -13.72
CA PHE A 164 0.88 -3.70 -14.27
C PHE A 164 -0.53 -4.29 -14.08
N PRO A 165 -1.45 -4.10 -15.04
CA PRO A 165 -2.85 -4.52 -14.91
C PRO A 165 -3.00 -6.03 -14.71
N GLU A 166 -2.07 -6.82 -15.22
CA GLU A 166 -2.07 -8.29 -15.11
C GLU A 166 -2.03 -8.74 -13.65
N GLN A 167 -1.28 -8.05 -12.79
CA GLN A 167 -1.23 -8.33 -11.36
C GLN A 167 -2.61 -8.15 -10.72
N PHE A 168 -3.27 -7.04 -11.00
CA PHE A 168 -4.60 -6.72 -10.45
C PHE A 168 -5.66 -7.71 -10.91
N GLN A 169 -5.61 -8.11 -12.17
CA GLN A 169 -6.49 -9.13 -12.72
C GLN A 169 -6.32 -10.48 -12.02
N ARG A 170 -5.08 -10.87 -11.75
CA ARG A 170 -4.79 -12.11 -11.02
C ARG A 170 -5.23 -12.04 -9.57
N LEU A 171 -5.00 -10.92 -8.88
CA LEU A 171 -5.54 -10.70 -7.52
C LEU A 171 -7.07 -10.83 -7.53
N ARG A 172 -7.75 -10.28 -8.52
CA ARG A 172 -9.20 -10.44 -8.71
C ARG A 172 -9.59 -11.90 -8.93
N GLN A 173 -8.85 -12.66 -9.73
CA GLN A 173 -9.06 -14.10 -9.93
C GLN A 173 -8.86 -14.91 -8.64
N MET A 174 -7.95 -14.48 -7.76
CA MET A 174 -7.72 -15.07 -6.44
C MET A 174 -8.79 -14.68 -5.40
N GLY A 175 -9.80 -13.92 -5.79
CA GLY A 175 -10.95 -13.58 -4.95
C GLY A 175 -10.95 -12.16 -4.40
N ALA A 176 -9.96 -11.33 -4.68
CA ALA A 176 -9.90 -9.98 -4.14
C ALA A 176 -11.18 -9.17 -4.42
N GLU A 177 -11.69 -8.52 -3.39
CA GLU A 177 -12.82 -7.58 -3.40
C GLU A 177 -12.33 -6.15 -3.12
N ILE A 178 -11.19 -6.06 -2.44
CA ILE A 178 -10.47 -4.85 -2.10
C ILE A 178 -9.03 -5.04 -2.57
N ILE A 179 -8.41 -4.01 -3.16
CA ILE A 179 -6.97 -4.02 -3.49
C ILE A 179 -6.32 -2.83 -2.81
N THR A 180 -5.22 -3.07 -2.08
CA THR A 180 -4.45 -2.03 -1.42
C THR A 180 -3.23 -1.65 -2.24
N VAL A 181 -2.96 -0.33 -2.34
CA VAL A 181 -1.85 0.24 -3.11
C VAL A 181 -1.13 1.30 -2.27
N PRO A 182 -0.37 0.89 -1.24
CA PRO A 182 0.54 1.80 -0.54
C PRO A 182 1.63 2.29 -1.50
N SER A 183 1.93 3.58 -1.48
CA SER A 183 2.76 4.22 -2.50
C SER A 183 3.59 5.39 -1.97
N ALA A 184 4.66 5.69 -2.73
CA ALA A 184 5.42 6.93 -2.65
C ALA A 184 5.60 7.51 -4.06
N PHE A 185 4.49 7.75 -4.77
CA PHE A 185 4.49 8.25 -6.13
C PHE A 185 5.17 9.61 -6.21
N THR A 186 6.12 9.77 -7.15
CA THR A 186 6.76 11.05 -7.40
C THR A 186 5.74 12.09 -7.81
N TYR A 187 6.01 13.36 -7.54
CA TYR A 187 5.06 14.44 -7.83
C TYR A 187 4.62 14.44 -9.29
N VAL A 188 5.60 14.43 -10.22
CA VAL A 188 5.33 14.54 -11.67
C VAL A 188 4.49 13.36 -12.19
N THR A 189 4.87 12.14 -11.83
CA THR A 189 4.12 10.96 -12.30
C THR A 189 2.80 10.78 -11.55
N GLY A 190 2.72 11.26 -10.32
CA GLY A 190 1.50 11.23 -9.53
C GLY A 190 0.44 12.15 -10.10
N GLU A 191 0.81 13.40 -10.38
CA GLU A 191 -0.09 14.38 -11.01
C GLU A 191 -0.71 13.86 -12.31
N ALA A 192 0.09 13.20 -13.13
CA ALA A 192 -0.36 12.73 -14.45
C ALA A 192 -1.10 11.38 -14.43
N HIS A 193 -0.76 10.45 -13.50
CA HIS A 193 -1.15 9.05 -13.63
C HIS A 193 -1.90 8.48 -12.43
N TRP A 194 -1.73 9.01 -11.22
CA TRP A 194 -2.19 8.38 -9.98
C TRP A 194 -3.68 8.08 -9.97
N GLU A 195 -4.50 9.10 -10.09
CA GLU A 195 -5.95 8.97 -10.08
C GLU A 195 -6.46 8.08 -11.21
N VAL A 196 -5.99 8.35 -12.45
CA VAL A 196 -6.45 7.63 -13.64
C VAL A 196 -6.18 6.13 -13.53
N LEU A 197 -4.98 5.74 -13.07
CA LEU A 197 -4.62 4.33 -12.90
C LEU A 197 -5.44 3.67 -11.80
N LEU A 198 -5.61 4.30 -10.64
CA LEU A 198 -6.38 3.73 -9.52
C LEU A 198 -7.84 3.49 -9.93
N ARG A 199 -8.46 4.46 -10.59
CA ARG A 199 -9.82 4.33 -11.09
C ARG A 199 -9.94 3.23 -12.15
N ALA A 200 -8.96 3.13 -13.05
CA ALA A 200 -8.91 2.05 -14.03
C ALA A 200 -8.83 0.68 -13.34
N ARG A 201 -7.94 0.51 -12.34
CA ARG A 201 -7.83 -0.74 -11.57
C ARG A 201 -9.12 -1.09 -10.85
N ALA A 202 -9.81 -0.12 -10.28
CA ALA A 202 -11.09 -0.34 -9.61
C ALA A 202 -12.16 -0.83 -10.60
N ILE A 203 -12.31 -0.14 -11.77
CA ILE A 203 -13.32 -0.43 -12.78
C ILE A 203 -13.10 -1.80 -13.44
N GLU A 204 -11.90 -2.05 -13.95
CA GLU A 204 -11.60 -3.25 -14.74
C GLU A 204 -11.64 -4.55 -13.91
N ASN A 205 -11.36 -4.45 -12.59
CA ASN A 205 -11.38 -5.57 -11.67
C ASN A 205 -12.64 -5.63 -10.79
N GLN A 206 -13.48 -4.59 -10.85
CA GLN A 206 -14.69 -4.49 -10.02
C GLN A 206 -14.37 -4.72 -8.54
N CYS A 207 -13.34 -4.02 -8.04
CA CYS A 207 -12.85 -4.04 -6.67
C CYS A 207 -12.82 -2.62 -6.09
N TYR A 208 -12.95 -2.50 -4.77
CA TYR A 208 -12.50 -1.30 -4.11
C TYR A 208 -10.99 -1.16 -4.24
N VAL A 209 -10.49 0.06 -4.38
CA VAL A 209 -9.05 0.36 -4.33
C VAL A 209 -8.78 1.33 -3.20
N LEU A 210 -7.96 0.90 -2.24
CA LEU A 210 -7.46 1.72 -1.14
C LEU A 210 -6.02 2.12 -1.48
N ALA A 211 -5.77 3.42 -1.61
CA ALA A 211 -4.49 3.93 -2.11
C ALA A 211 -3.91 4.95 -1.13
N ALA A 212 -2.97 4.52 -0.30
CA ALA A 212 -2.21 5.36 0.60
C ALA A 212 -0.95 5.86 -0.09
N ASN A 213 -0.71 7.17 -0.08
CA ASN A 213 0.45 7.75 -0.74
C ASN A 213 1.23 8.65 0.21
N GLN A 214 2.54 8.69 0.04
CA GLN A 214 3.36 9.75 0.60
C GLN A 214 2.97 11.07 -0.08
N GLY A 215 2.86 12.18 0.67
CA GLY A 215 2.29 13.42 0.13
C GLY A 215 2.86 14.69 0.69
N GLY A 216 3.95 15.18 0.10
CA GLY A 216 4.62 16.40 0.53
C GLY A 216 6.08 16.46 0.12
N GLU A 217 6.83 17.35 0.75
CA GLU A 217 8.29 17.51 0.55
C GLU A 217 9.03 16.73 1.63
N HIS A 218 9.79 15.70 1.22
CA HIS A 218 10.56 14.82 2.11
C HIS A 218 12.01 15.30 2.26
N SER A 219 12.54 15.92 1.20
CA SER A 219 13.85 16.56 1.15
C SER A 219 13.85 17.61 0.02
N PRO A 220 14.90 18.45 -0.09
CA PRO A 220 14.98 19.44 -1.17
C PRO A 220 14.90 18.86 -2.59
N SER A 221 15.23 17.58 -2.76
CA SER A 221 15.20 16.90 -4.06
C SER A 221 14.06 15.89 -4.21
N ARG A 222 13.26 15.62 -3.15
CA ARG A 222 12.23 14.58 -3.19
C ARG A 222 10.88 15.08 -2.71
N LYS A 223 9.91 15.03 -3.63
CA LYS A 223 8.52 15.39 -3.39
C LYS A 223 7.62 14.28 -3.90
N SER A 224 6.60 13.94 -3.13
CA SER A 224 5.56 12.96 -3.49
C SER A 224 4.22 13.64 -3.69
N TRP A 225 3.37 13.00 -4.52
CA TRP A 225 2.13 13.58 -5.02
C TRP A 225 1.04 13.70 -3.93
N GLY A 226 0.97 12.74 -3.00
CA GLY A 226 -0.16 12.66 -2.08
C GLY A 226 -1.39 12.11 -2.74
N HIS A 227 -2.53 12.77 -2.52
CA HIS A 227 -3.83 12.35 -3.04
C HIS A 227 -4.17 10.92 -2.66
N SER A 228 -3.91 10.56 -1.40
CA SER A 228 -4.39 9.29 -0.83
C SER A 228 -5.89 9.21 -0.98
N MET A 229 -6.42 8.09 -1.49
CA MET A 229 -7.83 7.99 -1.84
C MET A 229 -8.42 6.59 -1.67
N ILE A 230 -9.75 6.54 -1.63
CA ILE A 230 -10.55 5.32 -1.69
C ILE A 230 -11.43 5.39 -2.93
N VAL A 231 -11.35 4.39 -3.80
CA VAL A 231 -12.11 4.31 -5.05
C VAL A 231 -13.03 3.09 -4.99
N ASP A 232 -14.27 3.25 -5.41
CA ASP A 232 -15.26 2.18 -5.45
C ASP A 232 -15.15 1.32 -6.74
N PRO A 233 -15.79 0.14 -6.81
CA PRO A 233 -15.76 -0.73 -7.99
C PRO A 233 -16.34 -0.13 -9.28
N TRP A 234 -16.99 1.03 -9.21
CA TRP A 234 -17.49 1.78 -10.37
C TRP A 234 -16.52 2.86 -10.84
N GLY A 235 -15.40 3.07 -10.07
CA GLY A 235 -14.41 4.11 -10.33
C GLY A 235 -14.78 5.46 -9.74
N GLU A 236 -15.76 5.51 -8.83
CA GLU A 236 -16.10 6.71 -8.07
C GLU A 236 -15.09 6.89 -6.92
N ILE A 237 -14.59 8.11 -6.78
CA ILE A 237 -13.73 8.48 -5.66
C ILE A 237 -14.61 8.77 -4.45
N LEU A 238 -14.61 7.86 -3.47
CA LEU A 238 -15.41 7.99 -2.25
C LEU A 238 -14.80 8.98 -1.27
N ALA A 239 -13.48 9.05 -1.22
CA ALA A 239 -12.73 9.98 -0.38
C ALA A 239 -11.34 10.22 -0.97
N VAL A 240 -10.83 11.45 -0.87
CA VAL A 240 -9.49 11.84 -1.30
C VAL A 240 -8.92 12.92 -0.38
N LYS A 241 -7.62 12.84 -0.11
CA LYS A 241 -6.88 13.91 0.57
C LYS A 241 -6.15 14.77 -0.46
N GLU A 242 -6.79 15.83 -0.92
CA GLU A 242 -6.26 16.72 -1.96
C GLU A 242 -5.07 17.56 -1.50
N VAL A 243 -4.99 17.84 -0.20
CA VAL A 243 -3.96 18.70 0.38
C VAL A 243 -2.74 17.88 0.76
N ALA A 244 -1.54 18.38 0.45
CA ALA A 244 -0.28 17.81 0.93
C ALA A 244 -0.23 17.81 2.47
N GLY A 245 0.66 16.99 3.03
CA GLY A 245 0.78 16.79 4.46
C GLY A 245 0.08 15.55 4.97
N GLU A 246 0.21 15.29 6.25
CA GLU A 246 -0.32 14.12 6.92
C GLU A 246 -1.84 14.15 7.11
N GLY A 247 -2.46 12.99 7.30
CA GLY A 247 -3.86 12.85 7.66
C GLY A 247 -4.50 11.60 7.09
N LEU A 248 -5.80 11.46 7.34
CA LEU A 248 -6.61 10.30 6.96
C LEU A 248 -7.69 10.68 5.95
N VAL A 249 -8.08 9.70 5.14
CA VAL A 249 -9.36 9.65 4.45
C VAL A 249 -10.08 8.37 4.83
N LEU A 250 -11.40 8.43 4.96
CA LEU A 250 -12.23 7.31 5.39
C LEU A 250 -13.44 7.17 4.45
N ALA A 251 -13.83 5.93 4.20
CA ALA A 251 -15.09 5.62 3.52
C ALA A 251 -15.73 4.35 4.07
N ASP A 252 -17.04 4.29 4.00
CA ASP A 252 -17.80 3.06 4.24
C ASP A 252 -17.82 2.24 2.95
N ILE A 253 -17.52 0.94 3.05
CA ILE A 253 -17.56 0.01 1.92
C ILE A 253 -18.73 -0.97 2.05
N ASP A 254 -19.30 -1.37 0.92
CA ASP A 254 -20.39 -2.34 0.82
C ASP A 254 -20.02 -3.49 -0.12
N LEU A 255 -19.61 -4.62 0.45
CA LEU A 255 -19.24 -5.81 -0.33
C LEU A 255 -20.43 -6.46 -1.04
N LYS A 256 -21.66 -6.29 -0.52
CA LYS A 256 -22.84 -6.79 -1.23
C LYS A 256 -23.01 -6.05 -2.57
N GLY A 257 -22.83 -4.73 -2.57
CA GLY A 257 -22.86 -3.93 -3.79
C GLY A 257 -21.78 -4.33 -4.80
N VAL A 258 -20.62 -4.86 -4.35
CA VAL A 258 -19.60 -5.43 -5.25
C VAL A 258 -20.14 -6.63 -5.98
N GLN A 259 -20.75 -7.59 -5.27
CA GLN A 259 -21.27 -8.80 -5.88
C GLN A 259 -22.43 -8.50 -6.84
N ASP A 260 -23.37 -7.64 -6.46
CA ASP A 260 -24.47 -7.22 -7.31
C ASP A 260 -23.97 -6.60 -8.65
N ARG A 261 -22.90 -5.81 -8.60
CA ARG A 261 -22.26 -5.23 -9.82
C ARG A 261 -21.57 -6.29 -10.68
N ARG A 262 -20.90 -7.27 -10.06
CA ARG A 262 -20.25 -8.39 -10.75
C ARG A 262 -21.26 -9.27 -11.45
N ASP A 263 -22.42 -9.48 -10.86
CA ASP A 263 -23.51 -10.27 -11.44
C ASP A 263 -24.17 -9.51 -12.60
N ALA A 264 -24.35 -8.20 -12.46
CA ALA A 264 -24.92 -7.36 -13.51
C ALA A 264 -23.97 -7.17 -14.71
N MET A 265 -22.65 -7.14 -14.48
CA MET A 265 -21.61 -7.01 -15.52
C MET A 265 -20.51 -8.04 -15.31
N PRO A 266 -20.70 -9.31 -15.77
CA PRO A 266 -19.78 -10.41 -15.46
C PRO A 266 -18.52 -10.39 -16.32
N VAL A 267 -17.69 -9.37 -16.18
CA VAL A 267 -16.47 -9.11 -16.98
C VAL A 267 -15.52 -10.30 -16.94
N MET A 268 -15.32 -10.94 -15.78
CA MET A 268 -14.42 -12.09 -15.65
C MET A 268 -14.93 -13.31 -16.43
N GLN A 269 -16.24 -13.53 -16.48
CA GLN A 269 -16.82 -14.62 -17.30
C GLN A 269 -16.66 -14.35 -18.81
N HIS A 270 -16.80 -13.06 -19.22
CA HIS A 270 -16.59 -12.66 -20.61
C HIS A 270 -15.12 -12.84 -21.02
N ARG A 271 -14.17 -12.49 -20.14
CA ARG A 271 -12.72 -12.72 -20.37
C ARG A 271 -12.43 -14.20 -20.55
N ALA A 272 -12.89 -15.06 -19.64
CA ALA A 272 -12.68 -16.50 -19.71
C ALA A 272 -13.23 -17.11 -21.02
N LYS A 273 -14.40 -16.64 -21.50
CA LYS A 273 -14.96 -17.05 -22.81
C LYS A 273 -14.10 -16.59 -23.99
N ALA A 274 -13.37 -15.50 -23.87
CA ALA A 274 -12.48 -14.97 -24.90
C ALA A 274 -11.06 -15.59 -24.84
N GLY A 275 -10.78 -16.47 -23.85
CA GLY A 275 -9.51 -17.17 -23.73
C GLY A 275 -8.41 -16.36 -23.00
N PHE A 276 -8.80 -15.36 -22.20
CA PHE A 276 -7.87 -14.53 -21.39
C PHE A 276 -7.88 -14.90 -19.90
#